data_a8182766ae23398c9292cdcc42ea3814
#
_entry.id   a8182766ae23398c9292cdcc42ea3814
#
_cell.length_a   1.000
_cell.length_b   1.000
_cell.length_c   1.000
_cell.angle_alpha   90.00
_cell.angle_beta   90.00
_cell.angle_gamma   90.00
#
_symmetry.space_group_name_H-M   'P 1'
#
loop_
_entity.id
_entity.type
_entity.pdbx_description
1 polymer ?
#
loop_
_entity_poly.entity_id
_entity_poly.type
_entity_poly.pdbx_seq_one_letter_code
_entity_poly.pdbx_strand_id
1 'polypeptide(L)'
;TDARSLTLAARDIPDRPFTLETEVDIQPEANTALEGLYMSKGMYCTQCEAEGFRKITYYPDRPDVMSRFKVRIESDLPVLLSNGNPTASGKGWAEWDDPWPKPAYLFALVAGDLRAHSAKFSTASGRPVDLHIWVRPGDEDRCAYAMDSLIRSMKWDEQVYGREYDLDVFNIVAVDDFNMGAMENK
;
A
#
# COMPACT_ATOMS: atom_id res chain seq x y z
N THR A 1 26.21 9.02 6.03
CA THR A 1 24.76 9.33 5.99
C THR A 1 24.51 10.76 6.39
N ASP A 2 23.57 11.38 5.77
CA ASP A 2 22.95 12.63 6.21
C ASP A 2 21.41 12.49 6.09
N ALA A 3 20.67 13.54 6.41
CA ALA A 3 19.19 13.50 6.36
C ALA A 3 18.60 13.27 4.96
N ARG A 4 19.41 13.28 3.90
CA ARG A 4 18.97 13.17 2.50
C ARG A 4 19.65 12.08 1.72
N SER A 5 20.77 11.56 2.21
CA SER A 5 21.55 10.57 1.46
C SER A 5 22.23 9.52 2.35
N LEU A 6 22.26 8.31 1.84
CA LEU A 6 23.08 7.20 2.31
C LEU A 6 24.12 6.92 1.24
N THR A 7 25.41 7.08 1.60
CA THR A 7 26.53 6.79 0.69
C THR A 7 27.24 5.51 1.15
N LEU A 8 27.35 4.55 0.26
CA LEU A 8 28.15 3.33 0.46
C LEU A 8 29.46 3.49 -0.34
N ALA A 9 30.59 3.34 0.31
CA ALA A 9 31.87 3.35 -0.40
C ALA A 9 32.00 2.06 -1.24
N ALA A 10 32.53 2.17 -2.47
CA ALA A 10 32.67 1.01 -3.37
C ALA A 10 33.43 -0.18 -2.73
N ARG A 11 34.39 0.10 -1.86
CA ARG A 11 35.16 -0.94 -1.11
C ARG A 11 34.33 -1.73 -0.10
N ASP A 12 33.16 -1.17 0.30
CA ASP A 12 32.27 -1.77 1.30
C ASP A 12 31.12 -2.57 0.62
N ILE A 13 31.05 -2.53 -0.72
CA ILE A 13 30.07 -3.24 -1.52
C ILE A 13 30.68 -4.55 -2.02
N PRO A 14 30.17 -5.71 -1.63
CA PRO A 14 30.69 -6.99 -2.11
C PRO A 14 30.32 -7.24 -3.58
N ASP A 15 31.17 -7.98 -4.31
CA ASP A 15 30.95 -8.42 -5.70
C ASP A 15 29.89 -9.56 -5.82
N ARG A 16 28.93 -9.61 -4.91
CA ARG A 16 27.86 -10.60 -4.86
C ARG A 16 26.58 -9.97 -4.31
N PRO A 17 25.40 -10.56 -4.54
CA PRO A 17 24.18 -10.10 -3.89
C PRO A 17 24.37 -10.00 -2.37
N PHE A 18 23.88 -8.91 -1.78
CA PHE A 18 24.00 -8.63 -0.35
C PHE A 18 22.70 -8.02 0.19
N THR A 19 22.55 -8.04 1.49
CA THR A 19 21.48 -7.37 2.21
C THR A 19 22.00 -6.06 2.79
N LEU A 20 21.25 -5.00 2.60
CA LEU A 20 21.44 -3.72 3.27
C LEU A 20 20.29 -3.53 4.27
N GLU A 21 20.63 -3.32 5.53
CA GLU A 21 19.68 -2.99 6.58
C GLU A 21 19.81 -1.50 6.93
N THR A 22 18.67 -0.82 7.01
CA THR A 22 18.60 0.57 7.43
C THR A 22 17.49 0.72 8.46
N GLU A 23 17.72 1.55 9.47
CA GLU A 23 16.74 1.98 10.45
C GLU A 23 16.60 3.49 10.36
N VAL A 24 15.37 3.98 10.28
CA VAL A 24 15.07 5.41 10.16
C VAL A 24 13.93 5.78 11.09
N ASP A 25 14.04 6.91 11.75
CA ASP A 25 12.98 7.53 12.53
C ASP A 25 12.34 8.65 11.70
N ILE A 26 11.03 8.63 11.57
CA ILE A 26 10.25 9.66 10.88
C ILE A 26 9.11 10.14 11.78
N GLN A 27 8.54 11.30 11.49
CA GLN A 27 7.44 11.91 12.23
C GLN A 27 6.24 12.14 11.31
N PRO A 28 5.44 11.12 11.02
CA PRO A 28 4.30 11.21 10.11
C PRO A 28 3.25 12.23 10.56
N GLU A 29 3.09 12.42 11.86
CA GLU A 29 2.14 13.38 12.46
C GLU A 29 2.50 14.84 12.14
N ALA A 30 3.78 15.12 11.94
CA ALA A 30 4.29 16.45 11.57
C ALA A 30 4.35 16.67 10.03
N ASN A 31 4.07 15.62 9.26
CA ASN A 31 4.15 15.68 7.79
C ASN A 31 2.90 16.33 7.20
N THR A 32 2.99 17.59 6.82
CA THR A 32 1.93 18.37 6.18
C THR A 32 2.04 18.42 4.65
N ALA A 33 3.10 17.82 4.09
CA ALA A 33 3.31 17.79 2.64
C ALA A 33 2.42 16.74 1.94
N LEU A 34 1.84 15.80 2.69
CA LEU A 34 1.04 14.68 2.19
C LEU A 34 1.81 13.82 1.18
N GLU A 35 3.11 13.63 1.43
CA GLU A 35 4.02 12.83 0.62
C GLU A 35 4.84 11.88 1.52
N GLY A 36 5.03 10.65 1.08
CA GLY A 36 5.58 9.59 1.92
C GLY A 36 4.55 9.10 2.92
N LEU A 37 4.94 8.83 4.16
CA LEU A 37 4.03 8.45 5.25
C LEU A 37 3.59 9.70 6.02
N TYR A 38 2.29 9.87 6.21
CA TYR A 38 1.70 10.99 6.95
C TYR A 38 0.45 10.55 7.73
N MET A 39 -0.08 11.44 8.56
CA MET A 39 -1.32 11.22 9.30
C MET A 39 -2.44 12.08 8.72
N SER A 40 -3.56 11.45 8.36
CA SER A 40 -4.83 12.09 8.01
C SER A 40 -5.86 11.77 9.08
N LYS A 41 -6.18 12.73 9.92
CA LYS A 41 -7.22 12.64 10.97
C LYS A 41 -7.19 11.35 11.79
N GLY A 42 -6.02 10.94 12.27
CA GLY A 42 -5.82 9.76 13.11
C GLY A 42 -5.56 8.45 12.37
N MET A 43 -5.52 8.47 11.05
CA MET A 43 -5.09 7.37 10.21
C MET A 43 -3.73 7.68 9.60
N TYR A 44 -2.78 6.75 9.72
CA TYR A 44 -1.54 6.80 8.96
C TYR A 44 -1.80 6.26 7.55
N CYS A 45 -1.31 6.96 6.55
CA CYS A 45 -1.37 6.54 5.16
C CYS A 45 -0.18 7.04 4.36
N THR A 46 0.06 6.43 3.22
CA THR A 46 1.15 6.80 2.33
C THR A 46 0.64 7.42 1.04
N GLN A 47 1.41 8.39 0.52
CA GLN A 47 1.36 8.82 -0.88
C GLN A 47 2.79 8.88 -1.41
N CYS A 48 3.16 7.96 -2.29
CA CYS A 48 4.53 7.79 -2.76
C CYS A 48 4.75 8.25 -4.22
N GLU A 49 3.71 8.49 -4.98
CA GLU A 49 3.85 9.06 -6.32
C GLU A 49 4.12 10.58 -6.25
N ALA A 50 5.13 11.08 -6.97
CA ALA A 50 6.07 10.34 -7.82
C ALA A 50 7.33 9.87 -7.07
N GLU A 51 7.79 10.54 -6.02
CA GLU A 51 9.07 10.33 -5.33
C GLU A 51 8.93 10.40 -3.80
N GLY A 52 7.79 9.96 -3.28
CA GLY A 52 7.48 10.03 -1.84
C GLY A 52 8.10 8.88 -1.04
N PHE A 53 8.41 7.74 -1.64
CA PHE A 53 8.97 6.60 -0.90
C PHE A 53 10.33 6.93 -0.25
N ARG A 54 11.16 7.74 -0.92
CA ARG A 54 12.45 8.23 -0.37
C ARG A 54 12.31 9.08 0.89
N LYS A 55 11.10 9.57 1.19
CA LYS A 55 10.79 10.31 2.42
C LYS A 55 10.48 9.40 3.61
N ILE A 56 10.28 8.09 3.35
CA ILE A 56 10.06 7.07 4.37
C ILE A 56 11.38 6.44 4.78
N THR A 57 12.20 6.05 3.80
CA THR A 57 13.49 5.38 4.04
C THR A 57 14.48 5.59 2.89
N TYR A 58 15.73 5.21 3.11
CA TYR A 58 16.73 5.19 2.04
C TYR A 58 16.42 4.06 1.06
N TYR A 59 16.18 4.43 -0.19
CA TYR A 59 15.82 3.50 -1.26
C TYR A 59 16.19 4.10 -2.62
N PRO A 60 16.56 3.31 -3.63
CA PRO A 60 16.72 3.78 -5.00
C PRO A 60 15.33 4.02 -5.63
N ASP A 61 14.67 5.08 -5.16
CA ASP A 61 13.30 5.46 -5.49
C ASP A 61 13.20 6.06 -6.89
N ARG A 62 13.18 5.16 -7.87
CA ARG A 62 13.10 5.44 -9.29
C ARG A 62 12.09 4.48 -9.93
N PRO A 63 11.37 4.89 -10.99
CA PRO A 63 10.34 4.06 -11.61
C PRO A 63 10.89 2.83 -12.38
N ASP A 64 12.18 2.82 -12.71
CA ASP A 64 12.86 1.69 -13.35
C ASP A 64 13.44 0.67 -12.35
N VAL A 65 13.39 0.96 -11.05
CA VAL A 65 13.82 0.04 -9.99
C VAL A 65 12.61 -0.74 -9.51
N MET A 66 12.54 -2.00 -9.93
CA MET A 66 11.44 -2.92 -9.63
C MET A 66 11.82 -3.84 -8.48
N SER A 67 11.01 -3.88 -7.43
CA SER A 67 11.25 -4.70 -6.24
C SER A 67 9.98 -5.38 -5.75
N ARG A 68 10.14 -6.52 -5.08
CA ARG A 68 9.07 -7.16 -4.30
C ARG A 68 9.08 -6.58 -2.90
N PHE A 69 7.88 -6.37 -2.36
CA PHE A 69 7.69 -5.80 -1.04
C PHE A 69 7.07 -6.83 -0.10
N LYS A 70 7.74 -7.05 1.03
CA LYS A 70 7.17 -7.71 2.20
C LYS A 70 7.12 -6.70 3.31
N VAL A 71 5.97 -6.53 3.90
CA VAL A 71 5.73 -5.47 4.88
C VAL A 71 5.17 -6.07 6.15
N ARG A 72 5.80 -5.76 7.28
CA ARG A 72 5.24 -5.98 8.61
C ARG A 72 4.92 -4.63 9.23
N ILE A 73 3.69 -4.48 9.67
CA ILE A 73 3.20 -3.28 10.33
C ILE A 73 2.91 -3.64 11.78
N GLU A 74 3.42 -2.86 12.72
CA GLU A 74 3.12 -2.98 14.15
C GLU A 74 2.50 -1.68 14.64
N SER A 75 1.30 -1.76 15.22
CA SER A 75 0.56 -0.60 15.72
C SER A 75 -0.61 -1.03 16.60
N ASP A 76 -1.02 -0.17 17.52
CA ASP A 76 -2.24 -0.36 18.31
C ASP A 76 -3.53 -0.05 17.52
N LEU A 77 -3.40 0.49 16.31
CA LEU A 77 -4.55 0.76 15.44
C LEU A 77 -5.15 -0.56 14.90
N PRO A 78 -6.49 -0.65 14.81
CA PRO A 78 -7.14 -1.94 14.55
C PRO A 78 -7.03 -2.45 13.11
N VAL A 79 -6.79 -1.57 12.13
CA VAL A 79 -6.68 -1.93 10.71
C VAL A 79 -5.29 -1.59 10.21
N LEU A 80 -4.58 -2.59 9.66
CA LEU A 80 -3.20 -2.48 9.18
C LEU A 80 -3.15 -3.07 7.76
N LEU A 81 -2.97 -2.23 6.75
CA LEU A 81 -3.03 -2.63 5.33
C LEU A 81 -1.74 -2.27 4.60
N SER A 82 -1.39 -3.08 3.62
CA SER A 82 -0.33 -2.81 2.64
C SER A 82 -0.64 -3.46 1.30
N ASN A 83 0.30 -3.37 0.35
CA ASN A 83 0.18 -4.01 -0.95
C ASN A 83 0.23 -5.54 -0.86
N GLY A 84 -0.30 -6.21 -1.88
CA GLY A 84 -0.26 -7.65 -2.02
C GLY A 84 -1.33 -8.38 -1.21
N ASN A 85 -1.01 -9.59 -0.78
CA ASN A 85 -1.90 -10.44 0.01
C ASN A 85 -1.50 -10.42 1.49
N PRO A 86 -2.47 -10.45 2.43
CA PRO A 86 -2.16 -10.66 3.84
C PRO A 86 -1.62 -12.07 4.06
N THR A 87 -0.50 -12.19 4.77
CA THR A 87 0.15 -13.50 5.02
C THR A 87 0.02 -13.95 6.46
N ALA A 88 0.04 -13.02 7.40
CA ALA A 88 -0.12 -13.29 8.81
C ALA A 88 -0.60 -12.04 9.56
N SER A 89 -1.26 -12.24 10.68
CA SER A 89 -1.65 -11.14 11.58
C SER A 89 -1.82 -11.62 13.00
N GLY A 90 -1.77 -10.67 13.95
CA GLY A 90 -2.00 -10.92 15.34
C GLY A 90 -2.42 -9.63 16.06
N LYS A 91 -2.46 -9.66 17.39
CA LYS A 91 -2.79 -8.46 18.16
C LYS A 91 -1.69 -7.42 17.96
N GLY A 92 -2.04 -6.30 17.34
CA GLY A 92 -1.14 -5.16 17.13
C GLY A 92 -0.12 -5.33 16.00
N TRP A 93 -0.32 -6.29 15.07
CA TRP A 93 0.54 -6.41 13.90
C TRP A 93 -0.13 -7.14 12.71
N ALA A 94 0.35 -6.85 11.51
CA ALA A 94 -0.02 -7.54 10.27
C ALA A 94 1.19 -7.66 9.34
N GLU A 95 1.21 -8.73 8.55
CA GLU A 95 2.20 -8.98 7.48
C GLU A 95 1.53 -9.10 6.13
N TRP A 96 2.15 -8.49 5.14
CA TRP A 96 1.72 -8.44 3.75
C TRP A 96 2.85 -8.87 2.83
N ASP A 97 2.56 -9.60 1.79
CA ASP A 97 3.51 -10.00 0.75
C ASP A 97 2.94 -9.68 -0.63
N ASP A 98 3.60 -8.79 -1.35
CA ASP A 98 3.27 -8.56 -2.75
C ASP A 98 4.24 -9.36 -3.62
N PRO A 99 3.74 -10.39 -4.32
CA PRO A 99 4.57 -11.27 -5.13
C PRO A 99 5.07 -10.58 -6.42
N TRP A 100 4.47 -9.45 -6.79
CA TRP A 100 4.76 -8.76 -8.04
C TRP A 100 5.80 -7.67 -7.85
N PRO A 101 6.89 -7.67 -8.64
CA PRO A 101 7.83 -6.56 -8.65
C PRO A 101 7.13 -5.26 -9.07
N LYS A 102 7.33 -4.20 -8.30
CA LYS A 102 6.79 -2.87 -8.58
C LYS A 102 7.81 -1.78 -8.27
N PRO A 103 7.69 -0.59 -8.90
CA PRO A 103 8.43 0.58 -8.46
C PRO A 103 7.88 1.08 -7.12
N ALA A 104 8.72 1.76 -6.34
CA ALA A 104 8.37 2.19 -4.98
C ALA A 104 7.24 3.23 -4.92
N TYR A 105 6.96 3.95 -6.00
CA TYR A 105 5.86 4.93 -6.01
C TYR A 105 4.46 4.28 -5.85
N LEU A 106 4.33 2.98 -6.13
CA LEU A 106 3.10 2.20 -5.92
C LEU A 106 2.96 1.64 -4.50
N PHE A 107 3.97 1.82 -3.65
CA PHE A 107 3.91 1.34 -2.27
C PHE A 107 2.76 1.97 -1.49
N ALA A 108 2.07 1.16 -0.70
CA ALA A 108 1.00 1.61 0.18
C ALA A 108 1.16 1.02 1.58
N LEU A 109 0.92 1.86 2.58
CA LEU A 109 0.74 1.47 3.98
C LEU A 109 -0.40 2.30 4.57
N VAL A 110 -1.32 1.62 5.26
CA VAL A 110 -2.41 2.26 6.00
C VAL A 110 -2.50 1.65 7.39
N ALA A 111 -2.63 2.50 8.40
CA ALA A 111 -2.97 2.07 9.76
C ALA A 111 -4.02 3.02 10.34
N GLY A 112 -5.20 2.49 10.72
CA GLY A 112 -6.31 3.36 11.16
C GLY A 112 -7.43 2.64 11.89
N ASP A 113 -8.31 3.42 12.53
CA ASP A 113 -9.62 2.93 12.99
C ASP A 113 -10.62 3.05 11.85
N LEU A 114 -10.72 1.98 11.06
CA LEU A 114 -11.53 1.92 9.85
C LEU A 114 -12.57 0.81 9.94
N ARG A 115 -13.60 0.92 9.09
CA ARG A 115 -14.63 -0.09 8.89
C ARG A 115 -14.69 -0.49 7.43
N ALA A 116 -14.90 -1.76 7.15
CA ALA A 116 -14.97 -2.29 5.81
C ALA A 116 -16.41 -2.46 5.34
N HIS A 117 -16.74 -1.88 4.17
CA HIS A 117 -17.83 -2.36 3.35
C HIS A 117 -17.26 -3.44 2.42
N SER A 118 -17.74 -4.68 2.56
CA SER A 118 -17.09 -5.85 1.95
C SER A 118 -17.99 -6.57 0.97
N ALA A 119 -17.38 -7.15 -0.08
CA ALA A 119 -18.04 -8.04 -1.02
C ALA A 119 -17.03 -9.12 -1.48
N LYS A 120 -17.51 -10.06 -2.30
CA LYS A 120 -16.67 -11.06 -2.98
C LYS A 120 -16.84 -10.93 -4.49
N PHE A 121 -15.74 -11.07 -5.21
CA PHE A 121 -15.73 -11.19 -6.65
C PHE A 121 -15.23 -12.59 -7.03
N SER A 122 -15.82 -13.20 -8.05
CA SER A 122 -15.31 -14.44 -8.63
C SER A 122 -14.77 -14.11 -10.02
N THR A 123 -13.49 -14.36 -10.23
CA THR A 123 -12.85 -14.16 -11.54
C THR A 123 -13.43 -15.11 -12.59
N ALA A 124 -13.13 -14.87 -13.87
CA ALA A 124 -13.58 -15.73 -14.97
C ALA A 124 -13.11 -17.18 -14.81
N SER A 125 -11.93 -17.41 -14.21
CA SER A 125 -11.44 -18.76 -13.86
C SER A 125 -12.08 -19.35 -12.60
N GLY A 126 -12.93 -18.60 -11.88
CA GLY A 126 -13.60 -19.03 -10.65
C GLY A 126 -12.80 -18.78 -9.37
N ARG A 127 -11.67 -18.08 -9.42
CA ARG A 127 -10.90 -17.72 -8.24
C ARG A 127 -11.62 -16.64 -7.43
N PRO A 128 -11.81 -16.83 -6.10
CA PRO A 128 -12.44 -15.81 -5.27
C PRO A 128 -11.46 -14.67 -4.97
N VAL A 129 -11.97 -13.43 -4.94
CA VAL A 129 -11.26 -12.23 -4.52
C VAL A 129 -12.11 -11.52 -3.47
N ASP A 130 -11.53 -11.22 -2.32
CA ASP A 130 -12.18 -10.43 -1.28
C ASP A 130 -12.04 -8.94 -1.61
N LEU A 131 -13.17 -8.21 -1.60
CA LEU A 131 -13.21 -6.79 -1.91
C LEU A 131 -13.59 -6.01 -0.66
N HIS A 132 -12.82 -4.97 -0.35
CA HIS A 132 -13.06 -4.11 0.81
C HIS A 132 -12.95 -2.63 0.43
N ILE A 133 -13.93 -1.85 0.86
CA ILE A 133 -13.86 -0.39 0.86
C ILE A 133 -13.76 0.04 2.33
N TRP A 134 -12.61 0.55 2.71
CA TRP A 134 -12.30 0.98 4.06
C TRP A 134 -12.61 2.45 4.22
N VAL A 135 -13.46 2.75 5.18
CA VAL A 135 -13.94 4.09 5.49
C VAL A 135 -13.91 4.33 6.99
N ARG A 136 -14.13 5.55 7.41
CA ARG A 136 -14.32 5.84 8.83
C ARG A 136 -15.57 5.16 9.38
N PRO A 137 -15.60 4.89 10.69
CA PRO A 137 -16.80 4.42 11.35
C PRO A 137 -17.99 5.34 11.06
N GLY A 138 -19.09 4.76 10.55
CA GLY A 138 -20.33 5.48 10.21
C GLY A 138 -20.49 5.88 8.75
N ASP A 139 -19.49 5.64 7.88
CA ASP A 139 -19.57 5.91 6.44
C ASP A 139 -19.78 4.64 5.59
N GLU A 140 -19.97 3.48 6.21
CA GLU A 140 -20.06 2.18 5.53
C GLU A 140 -21.21 2.10 4.53
N ASP A 141 -22.35 2.70 4.88
CA ASP A 141 -23.57 2.71 4.03
C ASP A 141 -23.41 3.55 2.76
N ARG A 142 -22.36 4.36 2.67
CA ARG A 142 -22.09 5.23 1.51
C ARG A 142 -21.28 4.53 0.42
N CYS A 143 -20.82 3.30 0.66
CA CYS A 143 -19.87 2.59 -0.19
C CYS A 143 -20.52 1.76 -1.31
N ALA A 144 -21.83 1.56 -1.31
CA ALA A 144 -22.51 0.63 -2.22
C ALA A 144 -22.24 0.93 -3.70
N TYR A 145 -22.28 2.20 -4.11
CA TYR A 145 -22.01 2.58 -5.50
C TYR A 145 -20.55 2.33 -5.91
N ALA A 146 -19.61 2.62 -5.00
CA ALA A 146 -18.18 2.38 -5.24
C ALA A 146 -17.88 0.88 -5.37
N MET A 147 -18.51 0.04 -4.55
CA MET A 147 -18.39 -1.41 -4.65
C MET A 147 -18.96 -1.96 -5.96
N ASP A 148 -20.15 -1.51 -6.37
CA ASP A 148 -20.71 -1.90 -7.67
C ASP A 148 -19.82 -1.46 -8.83
N SER A 149 -19.23 -0.27 -8.76
CA SER A 149 -18.30 0.24 -9.77
C SER A 149 -17.03 -0.61 -9.84
N LEU A 150 -16.46 -0.99 -8.70
CA LEU A 150 -15.29 -1.88 -8.64
C LEU A 150 -15.58 -3.22 -9.31
N ILE A 151 -16.70 -3.87 -8.94
CA ILE A 151 -17.09 -5.17 -9.50
C ILE A 151 -17.29 -5.07 -11.03
N ARG A 152 -17.92 -4.00 -11.50
CA ARG A 152 -18.13 -3.78 -12.95
C ARG A 152 -16.80 -3.54 -13.67
N SER A 153 -15.88 -2.80 -13.06
CA SER A 153 -14.55 -2.55 -13.64
C SER A 153 -13.74 -3.84 -13.75
N MET A 154 -13.71 -4.66 -12.71
CA MET A 154 -13.03 -5.95 -12.73
C MET A 154 -13.58 -6.87 -13.84
N LYS A 155 -14.92 -6.95 -13.96
CA LYS A 155 -15.56 -7.72 -15.05
C LYS A 155 -15.21 -7.16 -16.43
N TRP A 156 -15.15 -5.85 -16.57
CA TRP A 156 -14.80 -5.21 -17.83
C TRP A 156 -13.36 -5.49 -18.23
N ASP A 157 -12.40 -5.46 -17.29
CA ASP A 157 -11.01 -5.81 -17.53
C ASP A 157 -10.86 -7.26 -18.03
N GLU A 158 -11.58 -8.19 -17.41
CA GLU A 158 -11.59 -9.58 -17.86
C GLU A 158 -12.16 -9.74 -19.27
N GLN A 159 -13.26 -9.03 -19.59
CA GLN A 159 -13.94 -9.14 -20.89
C GLN A 159 -13.19 -8.46 -22.02
N VAL A 160 -12.58 -7.30 -21.75
CA VAL A 160 -11.95 -6.46 -22.79
C VAL A 160 -10.47 -6.78 -22.95
N TYR A 161 -9.75 -6.97 -21.84
CA TYR A 161 -8.31 -7.21 -21.86
C TYR A 161 -7.91 -8.67 -21.59
N GLY A 162 -8.86 -9.53 -21.21
CA GLY A 162 -8.56 -10.89 -20.80
C GLY A 162 -7.67 -10.95 -19.56
N ARG A 163 -7.77 -9.96 -18.67
CA ARG A 163 -6.95 -9.82 -17.47
C ARG A 163 -7.78 -10.04 -16.23
N GLU A 164 -7.55 -11.15 -15.55
CA GLU A 164 -8.08 -11.37 -14.21
C GLU A 164 -7.23 -10.61 -13.18
N TYR A 165 -7.88 -10.12 -12.13
CA TYR A 165 -7.17 -9.58 -10.99
C TYR A 165 -6.30 -10.67 -10.35
N ASP A 166 -5.07 -10.37 -10.01
CA ASP A 166 -4.03 -11.36 -9.72
C ASP A 166 -3.63 -11.47 -8.24
N LEU A 167 -4.39 -10.81 -7.34
CA LEU A 167 -4.26 -10.93 -5.88
C LEU A 167 -5.56 -11.48 -5.28
N ASP A 168 -5.51 -11.89 -4.00
CA ASP A 168 -6.66 -12.51 -3.31
C ASP A 168 -7.56 -11.48 -2.63
N VAL A 169 -7.07 -10.25 -2.48
CA VAL A 169 -7.80 -9.13 -1.87
C VAL A 169 -7.63 -7.86 -2.67
N PHE A 170 -8.69 -7.05 -2.75
CA PHE A 170 -8.67 -5.69 -3.29
C PHE A 170 -9.14 -4.72 -2.21
N ASN A 171 -8.29 -3.79 -1.80
CA ASN A 171 -8.60 -2.79 -0.80
C ASN A 171 -8.70 -1.40 -1.44
N ILE A 172 -9.80 -0.70 -1.21
CA ILE A 172 -9.93 0.74 -1.44
C ILE A 172 -9.98 1.41 -0.07
N VAL A 173 -9.19 2.45 0.12
CA VAL A 173 -9.17 3.22 1.37
C VAL A 173 -9.56 4.66 1.08
N ALA A 174 -10.61 5.16 1.74
CA ALA A 174 -11.00 6.56 1.66
C ALA A 174 -10.16 7.40 2.62
N VAL A 175 -9.51 8.42 2.10
CA VAL A 175 -8.61 9.31 2.83
C VAL A 175 -9.14 10.75 2.74
N ASP A 176 -9.15 11.50 3.86
CA ASP A 176 -9.65 12.88 3.86
C ASP A 176 -8.65 13.89 3.31
N ASP A 177 -7.40 13.76 3.75
CA ASP A 177 -6.32 14.65 3.35
C ASP A 177 -5.45 13.92 2.34
N PHE A 178 -5.68 14.20 1.06
CA PHE A 178 -4.98 13.57 -0.05
C PHE A 178 -4.69 14.60 -1.14
N ASN A 179 -3.49 14.61 -1.69
CA ASN A 179 -3.06 15.62 -2.66
C ASN A 179 -3.45 15.26 -4.12
N MET A 180 -4.11 14.12 -4.33
CA MET A 180 -4.57 13.63 -5.63
C MET A 180 -6.02 13.14 -5.54
N GLY A 181 -6.66 12.86 -6.67
CA GLY A 181 -8.03 12.33 -6.68
C GLY A 181 -8.12 10.86 -6.27
N ALA A 182 -7.12 10.09 -6.62
CA ALA A 182 -6.93 8.68 -6.27
C ALA A 182 -5.47 8.27 -6.48
N MET A 183 -5.09 7.09 -5.96
CA MET A 183 -3.80 6.47 -6.23
C MET A 183 -4.00 4.97 -6.46
N GLU A 184 -3.53 4.48 -7.60
CA GLU A 184 -3.62 3.06 -8.03
C GLU A 184 -2.48 2.21 -7.47
N ASN A 185 -2.29 2.21 -6.16
CA ASN A 185 -1.31 1.38 -5.49
C ASN A 185 -1.52 -0.11 -5.77
N LYS A 186 -0.47 -0.79 -6.15
CA LYS A 186 -0.53 -2.23 -6.41
C LYS A 186 0.69 -2.96 -5.88
#